data_83d6552001149f97ebd3f81e7d98e41d
#
_entry.id   83d6552001149f97ebd3f81e7d98e41d
#
_cell.length_a   1.000
_cell.length_b   1.000
_cell.length_c   1.000
_cell.angle_alpha   90.00
_cell.angle_beta   90.00
_cell.angle_gamma   90.00
#
_symmetry.space_group_name_H-M   'P 1'
#
loop_
_entity.id
_entity.type
_entity.pdbx_description
1 polymer ?
#
loop_
_entity_poly.entity_id
_entity_poly.type
_entity_poly.pdbx_seq_one_letter_code
_entity_poly.pdbx_strand_id
1 'polypeptide(L)'
;KLRHTPRKQASSDDHLRGTGFSSAMKGMASSEQGDPELPDGLIESLRNELDGQDAPFLKHIERELNLEWLPEEENRLGLTRFQCDHNEIYRRKRLGVPPGPITIALNPILTEDRALFRHTLAHELLHAAGLLDHDGLHSEIVRRVAPAPKLRDSQVLMKLRGRVLEGLPEEQWICGKCGHTWERRRVTRPKRCPKCASRFES
;
A
#
# COMPACT_ATOMS: atom_id res chain seq x y z
N LYS A 1 -52.31 2.59 33.05
CA LYS A 1 -53.46 2.66 32.11
C LYS A 1 -52.95 2.55 30.70
N LEU A 2 -53.24 1.41 30.13
CA LEU A 2 -53.07 1.02 28.76
C LEU A 2 -53.90 1.89 27.81
N ARG A 3 -53.39 2.19 26.62
CA ARG A 3 -54.25 2.27 25.42
C ARG A 3 -53.47 1.79 24.18
N HIS A 4 -53.93 0.68 23.68
CA HIS A 4 -53.77 0.15 22.34
C HIS A 4 -54.57 0.96 21.32
N THR A 5 -54.10 1.02 20.05
CA THR A 5 -54.92 0.77 18.85
C THR A 5 -54.14 1.05 17.56
N PRO A 6 -54.61 0.70 16.34
CA PRO A 6 -54.17 -0.54 15.68
C PRO A 6 -53.63 -0.33 14.24
N ARG A 7 -53.06 -1.37 13.76
CA ARG A 7 -52.76 -1.81 12.40
C ARG A 7 -53.73 -1.36 11.29
N LYS A 8 -53.20 -0.84 10.17
CA LYS A 8 -53.88 -0.91 8.88
C LYS A 8 -52.94 -1.51 7.85
N GLN A 9 -53.32 -2.70 7.35
CA GLN A 9 -52.87 -3.30 6.12
C GLN A 9 -53.62 -2.63 4.95
N ALA A 10 -52.87 -2.46 3.83
CA ALA A 10 -53.48 -2.46 2.49
C ALA A 10 -52.47 -2.98 1.52
N SER A 11 -52.80 -4.12 0.96
CA SER A 11 -52.22 -4.74 -0.21
C SER A 11 -52.67 -3.99 -1.49
N SER A 12 -51.85 -3.97 -2.50
CA SER A 12 -52.28 -4.29 -3.87
C SER A 12 -51.05 -4.36 -4.78
N ASP A 13 -51.01 -5.46 -5.48
CA ASP A 13 -50.17 -5.76 -6.63
C ASP A 13 -50.26 -4.70 -7.73
N ASP A 14 -49.17 -4.43 -8.43
CA ASP A 14 -49.28 -4.45 -9.89
C ASP A 14 -47.91 -4.73 -10.54
N HIS A 15 -47.98 -5.63 -11.49
CA HIS A 15 -46.99 -6.01 -12.49
C HIS A 15 -46.53 -4.79 -13.33
N LEU A 16 -45.24 -4.78 -13.75
CA LEU A 16 -44.86 -4.86 -15.16
C LEU A 16 -43.33 -4.65 -15.38
N ARG A 17 -42.73 -5.73 -15.91
CA ARG A 17 -41.76 -5.76 -17.04
C ARG A 17 -40.60 -4.77 -17.02
N GLY A 18 -39.41 -5.28 -16.82
CA GLY A 18 -38.45 -5.53 -17.87
C GLY A 18 -37.81 -4.29 -18.49
N THR A 19 -36.57 -4.06 -18.15
CA THR A 19 -35.56 -3.75 -19.19
C THR A 19 -34.19 -4.06 -18.62
N GLY A 20 -33.44 -4.85 -19.39
CA GLY A 20 -32.10 -5.28 -19.08
C GLY A 20 -31.17 -4.10 -18.86
N PHE A 21 -30.48 -4.10 -17.74
CA PHE A 21 -29.27 -3.31 -17.62
C PHE A 21 -28.12 -4.13 -18.21
N SER A 22 -27.84 -3.73 -19.42
CA SER A 22 -26.67 -4.04 -20.18
C SER A 22 -25.44 -4.03 -19.28
N SER A 23 -24.76 -5.16 -19.28
CA SER A 23 -23.37 -5.30 -18.85
C SER A 23 -22.53 -4.28 -19.65
N ALA A 24 -22.34 -3.10 -19.05
CA ALA A 24 -21.52 -2.06 -19.63
C ALA A 24 -20.06 -2.28 -19.22
N MET A 25 -19.33 -2.81 -20.16
CA MET A 25 -17.95 -2.52 -20.49
C MET A 25 -17.00 -2.36 -19.30
N LYS A 26 -16.47 -3.50 -18.88
CA LYS A 26 -15.14 -3.62 -18.31
C LYS A 26 -14.18 -3.05 -19.36
N GLY A 27 -13.69 -1.83 -19.13
CA GLY A 27 -12.70 -1.21 -19.98
C GLY A 27 -11.46 -2.09 -20.03
N MET A 28 -11.29 -2.77 -21.13
CA MET A 28 -10.08 -3.48 -21.51
C MET A 28 -9.02 -2.44 -21.89
N ALA A 29 -8.23 -2.01 -20.92
CA ALA A 29 -6.85 -1.63 -21.16
C ALA A 29 -6.00 -2.84 -20.79
N SER A 30 -5.94 -3.83 -21.66
CA SER A 30 -4.94 -4.89 -21.60
C SER A 30 -3.61 -4.28 -22.00
N SER A 31 -2.83 -3.82 -21.06
CA SER A 31 -1.39 -3.77 -21.23
C SER A 31 -0.91 -5.23 -21.32
N GLU A 32 -0.03 -5.54 -22.28
CA GLU A 32 0.67 -6.83 -22.45
C GLU A 32 1.63 -7.13 -21.28
N GLN A 33 1.33 -6.65 -20.10
CA GLN A 33 2.15 -6.81 -18.91
C GLN A 33 1.70 -8.10 -18.22
N GLY A 34 2.57 -9.11 -18.22
CA GLY A 34 2.33 -10.36 -17.48
C GLY A 34 2.13 -10.08 -15.97
N ASP A 35 1.59 -11.06 -15.26
CA ASP A 35 1.43 -10.95 -13.80
C ASP A 35 2.78 -10.69 -13.10
N PRO A 36 2.79 -10.04 -11.93
CA PRO A 36 4.02 -9.83 -11.20
C PRO A 36 4.61 -11.18 -10.76
N GLU A 37 5.90 -11.33 -11.00
CA GLU A 37 6.62 -12.56 -10.67
C GLU A 37 7.45 -12.41 -9.40
N LEU A 38 7.56 -13.52 -8.67
CA LEU A 38 8.37 -13.59 -7.47
C LEU A 38 9.85 -13.68 -7.84
N PRO A 39 10.73 -12.74 -7.42
CA PRO A 39 12.16 -12.83 -7.69
C PRO A 39 12.79 -14.05 -7.04
N ASP A 40 13.66 -14.72 -7.77
CA ASP A 40 14.40 -15.89 -7.29
C ASP A 40 15.09 -15.62 -5.96
N GLY A 41 15.01 -16.59 -5.05
CA GLY A 41 15.66 -16.58 -3.75
C GLY A 41 15.12 -15.55 -2.76
N LEU A 42 14.08 -14.77 -3.09
CA LEU A 42 13.54 -13.78 -2.17
C LEU A 42 12.85 -14.42 -0.97
N ILE A 43 12.00 -15.42 -1.19
CA ILE A 43 11.33 -16.16 -0.10
C ILE A 43 12.37 -16.87 0.78
N GLU A 44 13.39 -17.47 0.18
CA GLU A 44 14.44 -18.16 0.94
C GLU A 44 15.23 -17.17 1.80
N SER A 45 15.59 -16.02 1.26
CA SER A 45 16.25 -14.96 2.02
C SER A 45 15.40 -14.48 3.21
N LEU A 46 14.08 -14.30 3.00
CA LEU A 46 13.15 -13.95 4.07
C LEU A 46 13.04 -15.08 5.10
N ARG A 47 13.01 -16.34 4.66
CA ARG A 47 12.93 -17.50 5.57
C ARG A 47 14.14 -17.56 6.49
N ASN A 48 15.34 -17.31 5.98
CA ASN A 48 16.56 -17.28 6.76
C ASN A 48 16.57 -16.15 7.80
N GLU A 49 16.05 -14.96 7.44
CA GLU A 49 15.98 -13.83 8.36
C GLU A 49 14.84 -13.94 9.39
N LEU A 50 13.80 -14.72 9.08
CA LEU A 50 12.65 -14.97 9.95
C LEU A 50 12.84 -16.21 10.84
N ASP A 51 13.97 -16.91 10.71
CA ASP A 51 14.24 -18.05 11.59
C ASP A 51 14.27 -17.61 13.07
N GLY A 52 13.49 -18.30 13.90
CA GLY A 52 13.31 -17.93 15.30
C GLY A 52 12.42 -16.70 15.56
N GLN A 53 11.82 -16.08 14.55
CA GLN A 53 10.89 -14.94 14.70
C GLN A 53 9.43 -15.40 14.73
N ASP A 54 8.53 -14.52 15.26
CA ASP A 54 7.08 -14.76 15.28
C ASP A 54 6.45 -14.48 13.92
N ALA A 55 6.74 -15.35 12.95
CA ALA A 55 6.22 -15.31 11.57
C ALA A 55 5.42 -16.58 11.23
N PRO A 56 4.27 -16.83 11.88
CA PRO A 56 3.56 -18.12 11.82
C PRO A 56 2.99 -18.45 10.45
N PHE A 57 2.80 -17.44 9.58
CA PHE A 57 2.24 -17.64 8.25
C PHE A 57 3.29 -17.97 7.18
N LEU A 58 4.58 -17.81 7.49
CA LEU A 58 5.68 -18.01 6.53
C LEU A 58 5.59 -19.36 5.80
N LYS A 59 5.28 -20.45 6.52
CA LYS A 59 5.11 -21.80 5.97
C LYS A 59 3.95 -21.96 4.99
N HIS A 60 3.05 -20.98 4.95
CA HIS A 60 1.85 -21.00 4.09
C HIS A 60 2.00 -20.15 2.84
N ILE A 61 3.00 -19.26 2.78
CA ILE A 61 3.16 -18.28 1.68
C ILE A 61 3.20 -18.98 0.32
N GLU A 62 4.04 -19.98 0.13
CA GLU A 62 4.21 -20.64 -1.18
C GLU A 62 2.91 -21.27 -1.73
N ARG A 63 1.99 -21.64 -0.85
CA ARG A 63 0.72 -22.26 -1.23
C ARG A 63 -0.43 -21.29 -1.34
N GLU A 64 -0.44 -20.26 -0.51
CA GLU A 64 -1.59 -19.36 -0.33
C GLU A 64 -1.40 -18.00 -1.02
N LEU A 65 -0.19 -17.72 -1.54
CA LEU A 65 0.15 -16.43 -2.14
C LEU A 65 -0.33 -16.31 -3.58
N ASN A 66 -1.01 -15.21 -3.86
CA ASN A 66 -1.29 -14.72 -5.20
C ASN A 66 -0.67 -13.34 -5.38
N LEU A 67 -0.06 -13.09 -6.55
CA LEU A 67 0.47 -11.78 -6.92
C LEU A 67 -0.41 -11.17 -8.01
N GLU A 68 -0.69 -9.87 -7.90
CA GLU A 68 -1.47 -9.12 -8.89
C GLU A 68 -0.95 -7.70 -9.03
N TRP A 69 -1.32 -7.01 -10.12
CA TRP A 69 -1.05 -5.59 -10.27
C TRP A 69 -2.16 -4.75 -9.64
N LEU A 70 -1.77 -3.66 -8.96
CA LEU A 70 -2.69 -2.59 -8.56
C LEU A 70 -3.15 -1.81 -9.80
N PRO A 71 -4.31 -1.12 -9.73
CA PRO A 71 -4.66 -0.10 -10.72
C PRO A 71 -3.57 0.98 -10.80
N GLU A 72 -3.30 1.50 -12.01
CA GLU A 72 -2.23 2.50 -12.23
C GLU A 72 -2.43 3.79 -11.43
N GLU A 73 -3.69 4.14 -11.16
CA GLU A 73 -4.07 5.34 -10.40
C GLU A 73 -3.84 5.21 -8.89
N GLU A 74 -3.56 4.00 -8.40
CA GLU A 74 -3.34 3.76 -6.98
C GLU A 74 -2.02 4.40 -6.54
N ASN A 75 -2.07 5.18 -5.45
CA ASN A 75 -0.90 5.88 -4.93
C ASN A 75 0.04 4.98 -4.09
N ARG A 76 -0.38 3.75 -3.79
CA ARG A 76 0.41 2.79 -3.02
C ARG A 76 1.35 2.04 -3.95
N LEU A 77 2.53 1.70 -3.44
CA LEU A 77 3.48 0.85 -4.17
C LEU A 77 3.16 -0.64 -3.99
N GLY A 78 2.65 -1.04 -2.85
CA GLY A 78 2.25 -2.40 -2.55
C GLY A 78 1.11 -2.46 -1.54
N LEU A 79 0.46 -3.59 -1.46
CA LEU A 79 -0.62 -3.87 -0.52
C LEU A 79 -0.79 -5.37 -0.33
N THR A 80 -0.74 -5.83 0.92
CA THR A 80 -1.08 -7.21 1.30
C THR A 80 -2.52 -7.29 1.78
N ARG A 81 -3.28 -8.23 1.21
CA ARG A 81 -4.68 -8.51 1.57
C ARG A 81 -4.83 -9.94 2.05
N PHE A 82 -5.59 -10.10 3.12
CA PHE A 82 -6.09 -11.40 3.59
C PHE A 82 -7.59 -11.48 3.34
N GLN A 83 -8.11 -12.69 3.14
CA GLN A 83 -9.57 -12.90 2.96
C GLN A 83 -10.38 -12.80 4.26
N CYS A 84 -9.79 -12.34 5.34
CA CYS A 84 -10.44 -12.13 6.61
C CYS A 84 -10.21 -10.70 7.10
N ASP A 85 -10.99 -10.26 8.06
CA ASP A 85 -10.82 -8.95 8.67
C ASP A 85 -9.57 -8.87 9.57
N HIS A 86 -9.24 -7.64 9.98
CA HIS A 86 -8.07 -7.33 10.78
C HIS A 86 -8.05 -8.09 12.13
N ASN A 87 -9.17 -8.21 12.81
CA ASN A 87 -9.25 -8.90 14.09
C ASN A 87 -9.02 -10.41 13.93
N GLU A 88 -9.59 -10.99 12.88
CA GLU A 88 -9.45 -12.42 12.59
C GLU A 88 -8.01 -12.78 12.18
N ILE A 89 -7.31 -11.93 11.41
CA ILE A 89 -5.91 -12.23 11.05
C ILE A 89 -5.00 -12.20 12.28
N TYR A 90 -5.18 -11.25 13.21
CA TYR A 90 -4.44 -11.26 14.48
C TYR A 90 -4.80 -12.46 15.37
N ARG A 91 -6.07 -12.86 15.37
CA ARG A 91 -6.49 -14.08 16.07
C ARG A 91 -5.83 -15.32 15.45
N ARG A 92 -5.78 -15.45 14.13
CA ARG A 92 -5.11 -16.55 13.43
C ARG A 92 -3.61 -16.55 13.74
N LYS A 93 -2.96 -15.41 13.71
CA LYS A 93 -1.57 -15.26 14.10
C LYS A 93 -1.33 -15.83 15.52
N ARG A 94 -2.09 -15.37 16.51
CA ARG A 94 -1.95 -15.81 17.91
C ARG A 94 -2.19 -17.30 18.11
N LEU A 95 -3.09 -17.90 17.34
CA LEU A 95 -3.44 -19.32 17.43
C LEU A 95 -2.57 -20.21 16.53
N GLY A 96 -1.69 -19.65 15.71
CA GLY A 96 -0.88 -20.40 14.75
C GLY A 96 -1.71 -21.12 13.67
N VAL A 97 -2.95 -20.65 13.39
CA VAL A 97 -3.80 -21.21 12.32
C VAL A 97 -3.46 -20.57 10.98
N PRO A 98 -3.68 -21.27 9.85
CA PRO A 98 -3.39 -20.73 8.51
C PRO A 98 -4.08 -19.40 8.25
N PRO A 99 -3.43 -18.45 7.54
CA PRO A 99 -4.04 -17.15 7.19
C PRO A 99 -5.20 -17.30 6.19
N GLY A 100 -5.24 -18.38 5.40
CA GLY A 100 -6.04 -18.52 4.21
C GLY A 100 -5.38 -17.83 3.00
N PRO A 101 -6.08 -17.67 1.88
CA PRO A 101 -5.54 -17.03 0.69
C PRO A 101 -5.01 -15.63 0.97
N ILE A 102 -3.81 -15.34 0.46
CA ILE A 102 -3.10 -14.07 0.61
C ILE A 102 -2.92 -13.48 -0.79
N THR A 103 -3.24 -12.23 -0.95
CA THR A 103 -2.97 -11.49 -2.18
C THR A 103 -2.02 -10.33 -1.91
N ILE A 104 -0.90 -10.28 -2.63
CA ILE A 104 -0.04 -9.10 -2.68
C ILE A 104 -0.27 -8.41 -4.01
N ALA A 105 -0.75 -7.18 -3.94
CA ALA A 105 -0.95 -6.33 -5.09
C ALA A 105 0.15 -5.28 -5.18
N LEU A 106 0.78 -5.11 -6.35
CA LEU A 106 1.93 -4.25 -6.58
C LEU A 106 1.62 -3.19 -7.64
N ASN A 107 2.14 -1.99 -7.48
CA ASN A 107 1.93 -0.93 -8.45
C ASN A 107 2.76 -1.21 -9.73
N PRO A 108 2.15 -1.13 -10.93
CA PRO A 108 2.85 -1.39 -12.20
C PRO A 108 4.09 -0.52 -12.43
N ILE A 109 4.15 0.69 -11.84
CA ILE A 109 5.31 1.57 -11.92
C ILE A 109 6.61 0.91 -11.42
N LEU A 110 6.50 -0.10 -10.56
CA LEU A 110 7.65 -0.82 -10.02
C LEU A 110 8.41 -1.64 -11.07
N THR A 111 7.82 -1.90 -12.23
CA THR A 111 8.50 -2.56 -13.35
C THR A 111 9.66 -1.74 -13.91
N GLU A 112 9.62 -0.41 -13.71
CA GLU A 112 10.66 0.51 -14.12
C GLU A 112 11.88 0.50 -13.15
N ASP A 113 11.75 -0.11 -11.96
CA ASP A 113 12.80 -0.11 -10.93
C ASP A 113 12.84 -1.45 -10.18
N ARG A 114 13.71 -2.35 -10.64
CA ARG A 114 13.85 -3.70 -10.07
C ARG A 114 14.23 -3.67 -8.57
N ALA A 115 15.04 -2.72 -8.14
CA ALA A 115 15.45 -2.63 -6.73
C ALA A 115 14.27 -2.20 -5.84
N LEU A 116 13.50 -1.22 -6.29
CA LEU A 116 12.29 -0.77 -5.59
C LEU A 116 11.21 -1.85 -5.61
N PHE A 117 11.03 -2.56 -6.74
CA PHE A 117 10.13 -3.71 -6.83
C PHE A 117 10.46 -4.76 -5.77
N ARG A 118 11.74 -5.19 -5.72
CA ARG A 118 12.20 -6.20 -4.76
C ARG A 118 12.01 -5.73 -3.31
N HIS A 119 12.29 -4.44 -3.04
CA HIS A 119 12.08 -3.84 -1.72
C HIS A 119 10.62 -3.85 -1.32
N THR A 120 9.73 -3.38 -2.20
CA THR A 120 8.28 -3.33 -1.94
C THR A 120 7.72 -4.73 -1.74
N LEU A 121 8.08 -5.67 -2.63
CA LEU A 121 7.61 -7.04 -2.51
C LEU A 121 8.11 -7.72 -1.22
N ALA A 122 9.37 -7.50 -0.81
CA ALA A 122 9.88 -8.02 0.47
C ALA A 122 9.10 -7.46 1.67
N HIS A 123 8.75 -6.17 1.63
CA HIS A 123 7.91 -5.52 2.64
C HIS A 123 6.54 -6.21 2.75
N GLU A 124 5.87 -6.41 1.62
CA GLU A 124 4.54 -7.05 1.59
C GLU A 124 4.61 -8.53 1.98
N LEU A 125 5.68 -9.23 1.60
CA LEU A 125 5.90 -10.62 2.00
C LEU A 125 6.09 -10.79 3.52
N LEU A 126 6.66 -9.81 4.22
CA LEU A 126 6.73 -9.84 5.67
C LEU A 126 5.35 -9.74 6.30
N HIS A 127 4.47 -8.88 5.77
CA HIS A 127 3.08 -8.85 6.21
C HIS A 127 2.38 -10.20 5.95
N ALA A 128 2.58 -10.76 4.76
CA ALA A 128 2.08 -12.07 4.40
C ALA A 128 2.61 -13.19 5.32
N ALA A 129 3.84 -13.08 5.83
CA ALA A 129 4.44 -14.01 6.79
C ALA A 129 3.88 -13.86 8.22
N GLY A 130 3.14 -12.79 8.50
CA GLY A 130 2.55 -12.54 9.81
C GLY A 130 3.22 -11.43 10.64
N LEU A 131 4.21 -10.71 10.10
CA LEU A 131 4.71 -9.46 10.69
C LEU A 131 3.76 -8.33 10.30
N LEU A 132 2.63 -8.26 10.98
CA LEU A 132 1.51 -7.36 10.60
C LEU A 132 1.78 -5.90 10.92
N ASP A 133 2.69 -5.62 11.85
CA ASP A 133 3.02 -4.28 12.33
C ASP A 133 4.33 -3.76 11.69
N HIS A 134 4.40 -2.45 11.43
CA HIS A 134 5.60 -1.77 10.92
C HIS A 134 6.54 -1.40 12.07
N ASP A 135 7.06 -2.38 12.76
CA ASP A 135 8.00 -2.19 13.87
C ASP A 135 9.47 -2.14 13.41
N GLY A 136 10.38 -2.06 14.39
CA GLY A 136 11.82 -2.05 14.13
C GLY A 136 12.33 -3.33 13.48
N LEU A 137 11.77 -4.49 13.87
CA LEU A 137 12.14 -5.80 13.33
C LEU A 137 11.74 -5.89 11.85
N HIS A 138 10.50 -5.54 11.52
CA HIS A 138 10.01 -5.51 10.14
C HIS A 138 10.93 -4.65 9.25
N SER A 139 11.18 -3.41 9.66
CA SER A 139 12.03 -2.48 8.90
C SER A 139 13.47 -2.97 8.73
N GLU A 140 14.01 -3.63 9.74
CA GLU A 140 15.38 -4.15 9.70
C GLU A 140 15.51 -5.35 8.77
N ILE A 141 14.56 -6.28 8.78
CA ILE A 141 14.56 -7.44 7.89
C ILE A 141 14.45 -6.99 6.43
N VAL A 142 13.49 -6.09 6.12
CA VAL A 142 13.38 -5.54 4.76
C VAL A 142 14.69 -4.92 4.31
N ARG A 143 15.35 -4.12 5.16
CA ARG A 143 16.63 -3.47 4.84
C ARG A 143 17.76 -4.47 4.57
N ARG A 144 17.78 -5.61 5.24
CA ARG A 144 18.81 -6.67 5.03
C ARG A 144 18.53 -7.48 3.77
N VAL A 145 17.30 -7.90 3.54
CA VAL A 145 16.92 -8.77 2.42
C VAL A 145 16.83 -8.02 1.11
N ALA A 146 16.26 -6.84 1.13
CA ALA A 146 15.96 -6.02 -0.05
C ALA A 146 16.06 -4.53 0.30
N PRO A 147 17.27 -3.95 0.42
CA PRO A 147 17.42 -2.54 0.77
C PRO A 147 16.76 -1.63 -0.26
N ALA A 148 16.07 -0.58 0.22
CA ALA A 148 15.47 0.41 -0.66
C ALA A 148 16.54 1.13 -1.48
N PRO A 149 16.31 1.43 -2.76
CA PRO A 149 17.20 2.28 -3.54
C PRO A 149 17.21 3.69 -2.95
N LYS A 150 18.35 4.39 -3.09
CA LYS A 150 18.40 5.81 -2.73
C LYS A 150 17.56 6.62 -3.71
N LEU A 151 16.96 7.71 -3.23
CA LEU A 151 16.13 8.59 -4.07
C LEU A 151 16.81 9.00 -5.38
N ARG A 152 18.11 9.34 -5.32
CA ARG A 152 18.90 9.75 -6.50
C ARG A 152 19.15 8.64 -7.51
N ASP A 153 19.04 7.38 -7.07
CA ASP A 153 19.36 6.18 -7.84
C ASP A 153 18.08 5.50 -8.40
N SER A 154 16.90 6.05 -8.07
CA SER A 154 15.58 5.55 -8.48
C SER A 154 14.79 6.61 -9.23
N GLN A 155 14.57 6.42 -10.51
CA GLN A 155 13.73 7.32 -11.31
C GLN A 155 12.27 7.27 -10.85
N VAL A 156 11.78 6.11 -10.42
CA VAL A 156 10.43 5.95 -9.87
C VAL A 156 10.25 6.80 -8.63
N LEU A 157 11.18 6.70 -7.65
CA LEU A 157 11.13 7.54 -6.44
C LEU A 157 11.21 9.04 -6.76
N MET A 158 12.01 9.43 -7.78
CA MET A 158 12.07 10.80 -8.23
C MET A 158 10.75 11.26 -8.86
N LYS A 159 10.13 10.45 -9.71
CA LYS A 159 8.79 10.71 -10.28
C LYS A 159 7.73 10.86 -9.19
N LEU A 160 7.67 9.93 -8.24
CA LEU A 160 6.71 9.96 -7.12
C LEU A 160 6.91 11.21 -6.26
N ARG A 161 8.17 11.56 -5.96
CA ARG A 161 8.49 12.80 -5.24
C ARG A 161 8.04 14.04 -6.02
N GLY A 162 8.25 14.08 -7.34
CA GLY A 162 7.78 15.15 -8.21
C GLY A 162 6.27 15.36 -8.08
N ARG A 163 5.49 14.29 -8.26
CA ARG A 163 4.02 14.32 -8.09
C ARG A 163 3.58 14.86 -6.73
N VAL A 164 4.25 14.43 -5.65
CA VAL A 164 3.94 14.94 -4.30
C VAL A 164 4.25 16.43 -4.18
N LEU A 165 5.34 16.92 -4.76
CA LEU A 165 5.72 18.34 -4.72
C LEU A 165 4.78 19.20 -5.58
N GLU A 166 4.38 18.73 -6.76
CA GLU A 166 3.42 19.41 -7.65
C GLU A 166 2.04 19.58 -7.00
N GLY A 167 1.60 18.61 -6.19
CA GLY A 167 0.35 18.69 -5.44
C GLY A 167 0.36 19.64 -4.23
N LEU A 168 1.49 20.30 -3.94
CA LEU A 168 1.59 21.21 -2.79
C LEU A 168 1.30 22.66 -3.21
N PRO A 169 0.57 23.44 -2.38
CA PRO A 169 0.10 24.77 -2.73
C PRO A 169 1.21 25.80 -2.88
N GLU A 170 2.41 25.53 -2.39
CA GLU A 170 3.53 26.44 -2.42
C GLU A 170 4.70 25.85 -3.21
N GLU A 171 5.08 26.48 -4.31
CA GLU A 171 6.24 26.08 -5.12
C GLU A 171 7.58 26.62 -4.56
N GLN A 172 7.52 27.68 -3.76
CA GLN A 172 8.68 28.37 -3.21
C GLN A 172 8.56 28.62 -1.72
N TRP A 173 9.71 28.66 -1.06
CA TRP A 173 9.83 29.12 0.31
C TRP A 173 10.26 30.59 0.34
N ILE A 174 9.62 31.38 1.19
CA ILE A 174 9.96 32.79 1.39
C ILE A 174 10.41 32.99 2.84
N CYS A 175 11.55 33.64 3.03
CA CYS A 175 12.03 34.00 4.35
C CYS A 175 11.38 35.30 4.82
N GLY A 176 10.56 35.23 5.88
CA GLY A 176 9.90 36.42 6.46
C GLY A 176 10.87 37.48 7.01
N LYS A 177 12.14 37.11 7.32
CA LYS A 177 13.14 38.05 7.84
C LYS A 177 13.92 38.81 6.75
N CYS A 178 14.36 38.12 5.69
CA CYS A 178 15.22 38.72 4.68
C CYS A 178 14.63 38.68 3.26
N GLY A 179 13.41 38.25 3.08
CA GLY A 179 12.73 38.20 1.77
C GLY A 179 13.35 37.22 0.76
N HIS A 180 14.37 36.45 1.16
CA HIS A 180 14.98 35.47 0.25
C HIS A 180 14.00 34.39 -0.13
N THR A 181 13.86 34.10 -1.42
CA THR A 181 13.04 33.04 -1.99
C THR A 181 13.91 31.93 -2.54
N TRP A 182 13.46 30.69 -2.42
CA TRP A 182 14.09 29.53 -3.05
C TRP A 182 13.08 28.44 -3.33
N GLU A 183 13.36 27.63 -4.32
CA GLU A 183 12.52 26.56 -4.80
C GLU A 183 12.25 25.51 -3.71
N ARG A 184 11.02 25.05 -3.63
CA ARG A 184 10.61 23.97 -2.74
C ARG A 184 11.10 22.62 -3.28
N ARG A 185 12.03 22.00 -2.57
CA ARG A 185 12.61 20.70 -2.94
C ARG A 185 12.26 19.57 -1.96
N ARG A 186 11.38 19.83 -0.98
CA ARG A 186 10.95 18.86 0.02
C ARG A 186 9.58 19.23 0.60
N VAL A 187 8.86 18.23 1.09
CA VAL A 187 7.54 18.43 1.71
C VAL A 187 7.62 19.30 2.97
N THR A 188 8.59 19.01 3.85
CA THR A 188 8.73 19.73 5.11
C THR A 188 9.48 21.03 4.95
N ARG A 189 8.99 22.09 5.63
CA ARG A 189 9.63 23.39 5.66
C ARG A 189 11.04 23.28 6.26
N PRO A 190 12.06 23.95 5.70
CA PRO A 190 13.40 23.97 6.29
C PRO A 190 13.38 24.67 7.64
N LYS A 191 14.20 24.21 8.58
CA LYS A 191 14.28 24.80 9.93
C LYS A 191 14.90 26.20 9.92
N ARG A 192 15.72 26.53 8.92
CA ARG A 192 16.42 27.80 8.80
C ARG A 192 16.49 28.28 7.35
N CYS A 193 16.52 29.59 7.18
CA CYS A 193 16.77 30.23 5.88
C CYS A 193 18.20 29.95 5.40
N PRO A 194 18.41 29.55 4.13
CA PRO A 194 19.75 29.30 3.59
C PRO A 194 20.60 30.55 3.47
N LYS A 195 19.98 31.73 3.39
CA LYS A 195 20.70 33.01 3.23
C LYS A 195 21.05 33.68 4.57
N CYS A 196 20.11 33.86 5.47
CA CYS A 196 20.32 34.61 6.71
C CYS A 196 20.32 33.74 7.98
N ALA A 197 20.17 32.40 7.84
CA ALA A 197 20.13 31.41 8.91
C ALA A 197 19.05 31.66 9.98
N SER A 198 18.11 32.61 9.79
CA SER A 198 16.99 32.82 10.69
C SER A 198 16.12 31.56 10.73
N ARG A 199 15.61 31.23 11.92
CA ARG A 199 14.67 30.12 12.09
C ARG A 199 13.30 30.49 11.50
N PHE A 200 12.63 29.53 10.92
CA PHE A 200 11.20 29.62 10.66
C PHE A 200 10.46 29.26 11.93
N GLU A 201 9.51 30.09 12.31
CA GLU A 201 8.56 29.77 13.37
C GLU A 201 7.62 28.65 12.86
N SER A 202 7.38 27.68 13.71
CA SER A 202 6.49 26.53 13.45
C SER A 202 5.04 26.95 13.51
#